data_dcb92233a7c6b743d7fe694e71089641
#
_entry.id   dcb92233a7c6b743d7fe694e71089641
#
_cell.length_a   1.000
_cell.length_b   1.000
_cell.length_c   1.000
_cell.angle_alpha   90.00
_cell.angle_beta   90.00
_cell.angle_gamma   90.00
#
_symmetry.space_group_name_H-M   'P 1'
#
loop_
_entity.id
_entity.type
_entity.pdbx_description
1 polymer ?
#
loop_
_entity_poly.entity_id
_entity_poly.type
_entity_poly.pdbx_seq_one_letter_code
_entity_poly.pdbx_strand_id
1 'polypeptide(L)'
;MELQAVLMAAGGGSRMMDLTYNTPKPLLPVGNKPLIWYPLNLLERAGFEEVMVITTKEVQKALSMEQRLKLDVKMKLDVVCIPEEADMGTADALRHIQQKIKTDILVVSCDLITDVALHEVVDLFRAHNATLSMLMSKVHEFTETVPGQKGKKKAGEQRDFVGVDSMGKRLLFMANEADLEDGLVIRKSIMRKHPKMHIKTGLLDAHLYCLKRSVVDFLVDNKSISSLRGELVPYLVRKQFTKALSSRWDDEHTDQNLKRKDVNASLEILSSSKDEALLQLACERSCWNDHRGDMSEAYHGGQLRCYAHIMEDGTCYRVNTLAAYVEANRVAPKLFEEPPVHPSAVISERSLVGGDSIIGAFCQIADKTSIKRSTIGASTTVKEKVKITNSIIMNGVTIEEGCNIQGSVICNNSVIGRGADLKYCLVGSGQRIEAEAERTNDVIVGSDQLMEI
;
A
#
# COMPACT_ATOMS: atom_id res chain seq x y z
N MET A 1 14.54 -18.19 6.73
CA MET A 1 14.79 -16.76 6.46
C MET A 1 14.87 -16.02 7.79
N GLU A 2 15.78 -15.08 7.93
CA GLU A 2 15.96 -14.32 9.18
C GLU A 2 14.87 -13.27 9.43
N LEU A 3 14.06 -12.94 8.42
CA LEU A 3 12.96 -11.98 8.51
C LEU A 3 11.61 -12.69 8.61
N GLN A 4 10.75 -12.22 9.49
CA GLN A 4 9.35 -12.65 9.53
C GLN A 4 8.52 -11.72 8.61
N ALA A 5 7.71 -12.30 7.73
CA ALA A 5 6.82 -11.52 6.86
C ALA A 5 5.52 -11.16 7.59
N VAL A 6 5.10 -9.89 7.47
CA VAL A 6 3.86 -9.35 8.00
C VAL A 6 3.09 -8.66 6.89
N LEU A 7 1.89 -9.12 6.60
CA LEU A 7 0.99 -8.55 5.61
C LEU A 7 -0.11 -7.75 6.29
N MET A 8 -0.16 -6.45 6.00
CA MET A 8 -1.19 -5.53 6.52
C MET A 8 -2.43 -5.55 5.62
N ALA A 9 -3.48 -6.21 6.07
CA ALA A 9 -4.72 -6.41 5.32
C ALA A 9 -5.98 -5.94 6.06
N ALA A 10 -5.82 -5.06 7.05
CA ALA A 10 -6.92 -4.55 7.87
C ALA A 10 -7.47 -3.18 7.44
N GLY A 11 -6.85 -2.53 6.46
CA GLY A 11 -7.26 -1.20 6.02
C GLY A 11 -8.64 -1.20 5.33
N GLY A 12 -9.58 -0.36 5.81
CA GLY A 12 -10.95 -0.29 5.32
C GLY A 12 -11.13 0.29 3.91
N GLY A 13 -10.10 0.94 3.33
CA GLY A 13 -10.19 1.49 1.97
C GLY A 13 -11.01 2.77 1.87
N SER A 14 -10.99 3.64 2.87
CA SER A 14 -11.76 4.90 2.97
C SER A 14 -11.65 5.84 1.75
N ARG A 15 -10.57 5.74 0.97
CA ARG A 15 -10.39 6.52 -0.28
C ARG A 15 -11.10 5.92 -1.50
N MET A 16 -11.69 4.74 -1.37
CA MET A 16 -12.39 4.00 -2.42
C MET A 16 -13.70 3.42 -1.88
N MET A 17 -14.42 4.16 -1.04
CA MET A 17 -15.64 3.69 -0.38
C MET A 17 -16.66 3.13 -1.37
N ASP A 18 -16.79 3.73 -2.54
CA ASP A 18 -17.69 3.25 -3.60
C ASP A 18 -17.41 1.80 -4.03
N LEU A 19 -16.16 1.35 -3.94
CA LEU A 19 -15.76 -0.03 -4.25
C LEU A 19 -15.73 -0.93 -3.01
N THR A 20 -15.35 -0.37 -1.85
CA THR A 20 -15.04 -1.14 -0.64
C THR A 20 -16.22 -1.30 0.30
N TYR A 21 -17.36 -0.68 0.03
CA TYR A 21 -18.56 -0.75 0.86
C TYR A 21 -19.06 -2.20 1.03
N ASN A 22 -19.16 -2.96 -0.05
CA ASN A 22 -19.64 -4.35 -0.03
C ASN A 22 -18.53 -5.39 -0.21
N THR A 23 -17.31 -4.96 -0.44
CA THR A 23 -16.18 -5.87 -0.67
C THR A 23 -14.95 -5.32 0.03
N PRO A 24 -14.46 -5.97 1.09
CA PRO A 24 -13.24 -5.53 1.77
C PRO A 24 -12.09 -5.29 0.81
N LYS A 25 -11.31 -4.24 1.02
CA LYS A 25 -10.21 -3.84 0.15
C LYS A 25 -9.27 -5.00 -0.25
N PRO A 26 -8.83 -5.88 0.67
CA PRO A 26 -7.94 -6.99 0.31
C PRO A 26 -8.56 -7.99 -0.68
N LEU A 27 -9.88 -8.01 -0.77
CA LEU A 27 -10.64 -8.94 -1.62
C LEU A 27 -11.11 -8.32 -2.94
N LEU A 28 -10.83 -7.04 -3.20
CA LEU A 28 -11.17 -6.40 -4.48
C LEU A 28 -10.50 -7.16 -5.64
N PRO A 29 -11.24 -7.51 -6.69
CA PRO A 29 -10.68 -8.24 -7.82
C PRO A 29 -9.83 -7.30 -8.69
N VAL A 30 -8.59 -7.67 -8.90
CA VAL A 30 -7.68 -7.05 -9.86
C VAL A 30 -7.21 -8.12 -10.82
N GLY A 31 -7.54 -8.01 -12.11
CA GLY A 31 -7.19 -9.03 -13.10
C GLY A 31 -7.72 -10.43 -12.75
N ASN A 32 -8.89 -10.52 -12.11
CA ASN A 32 -9.53 -11.75 -11.62
C ASN A 32 -8.82 -12.45 -10.44
N LYS A 33 -7.83 -11.81 -9.82
CA LYS A 33 -7.25 -12.24 -8.54
C LYS A 33 -7.64 -11.26 -7.43
N PRO A 34 -7.84 -11.71 -6.19
CA PRO A 34 -8.06 -10.77 -5.08
C PRO A 34 -6.79 -9.95 -4.83
N LEU A 35 -6.93 -8.70 -4.47
CA LEU A 35 -5.80 -7.76 -4.29
C LEU A 35 -4.73 -8.29 -3.34
N ILE A 36 -5.10 -8.99 -2.28
CA ILE A 36 -4.20 -9.62 -1.31
C ILE A 36 -3.28 -10.69 -1.95
N TRP A 37 -3.67 -11.27 -3.07
CA TRP A 37 -2.89 -12.28 -3.77
C TRP A 37 -1.53 -11.74 -4.24
N TYR A 38 -1.47 -10.49 -4.68
CA TYR A 38 -0.26 -9.89 -5.25
C TYR A 38 0.91 -9.82 -4.25
N PRO A 39 0.74 -9.25 -3.04
CA PRO A 39 1.80 -9.26 -2.05
C PRO A 39 2.09 -10.65 -1.50
N LEU A 40 1.10 -11.56 -1.43
CA LEU A 40 1.36 -12.96 -1.07
C LEU A 40 2.23 -13.65 -2.12
N ASN A 41 1.94 -13.48 -3.40
CA ASN A 41 2.76 -14.02 -4.49
C ASN A 41 4.17 -13.42 -4.49
N LEU A 42 4.33 -12.12 -4.20
CA LEU A 42 5.63 -11.48 -4.04
C LEU A 42 6.46 -12.16 -2.94
N LEU A 43 5.85 -12.40 -1.78
CA LEU A 43 6.51 -13.06 -0.65
C LEU A 43 6.85 -14.51 -0.94
N GLU A 44 5.95 -15.26 -1.58
CA GLU A 44 6.18 -16.65 -1.98
C GLU A 44 7.34 -16.77 -2.97
N ARG A 45 7.38 -15.93 -3.99
CA ARG A 45 8.49 -15.86 -4.96
C ARG A 45 9.82 -15.49 -4.30
N ALA A 46 9.79 -14.73 -3.22
CA ALA A 46 10.97 -14.41 -2.43
C ALA A 46 11.39 -15.54 -1.48
N GLY A 47 10.64 -16.66 -1.43
CA GLY A 47 10.96 -17.85 -0.65
C GLY A 47 10.52 -17.80 0.81
N PHE A 48 9.53 -16.97 1.17
CA PHE A 48 8.91 -17.05 2.48
C PHE A 48 8.00 -18.27 2.56
N GLU A 49 8.08 -19.02 3.66
CA GLU A 49 7.27 -20.22 3.92
C GLU A 49 6.05 -19.91 4.80
N GLU A 50 6.12 -18.83 5.58
CA GLU A 50 5.06 -18.39 6.49
C GLU A 50 4.93 -16.87 6.46
N VAL A 51 3.68 -16.39 6.57
CA VAL A 51 3.36 -14.96 6.66
C VAL A 51 2.27 -14.72 7.71
N MET A 52 2.47 -13.71 8.55
CA MET A 52 1.44 -13.21 9.47
C MET A 52 0.54 -12.23 8.72
N VAL A 53 -0.74 -12.53 8.60
CA VAL A 53 -1.72 -11.68 7.93
C VAL A 53 -2.57 -10.98 8.98
N ILE A 54 -2.42 -9.67 9.12
CA ILE A 54 -3.22 -8.85 10.03
C ILE A 54 -4.44 -8.36 9.26
N THR A 55 -5.64 -8.71 9.74
CA THR A 55 -6.86 -8.47 8.98
C THR A 55 -8.10 -8.28 9.87
N THR A 56 -9.25 -8.00 9.25
CA THR A 56 -10.55 -7.95 9.89
C THR A 56 -11.21 -9.33 9.89
N LYS A 57 -12.23 -9.52 10.74
CA LYS A 57 -12.99 -10.79 10.80
C LYS A 57 -13.65 -11.17 9.47
N GLU A 58 -14.08 -10.18 8.70
CA GLU A 58 -14.68 -10.39 7.38
C GLU A 58 -13.71 -11.03 6.41
N VAL A 59 -12.52 -10.45 6.30
CA VAL A 59 -11.45 -10.97 5.44
C VAL A 59 -10.97 -12.34 5.95
N GLN A 60 -10.86 -12.53 7.26
CA GLN A 60 -10.52 -13.83 7.84
C GLN A 60 -11.52 -14.93 7.42
N LYS A 61 -12.83 -14.65 7.52
CA LYS A 61 -13.86 -15.59 7.07
C LYS A 61 -13.70 -15.93 5.58
N ALA A 62 -13.42 -14.92 4.75
CA ALA A 62 -13.22 -15.12 3.32
C ALA A 62 -11.94 -15.95 3.02
N LEU A 63 -10.85 -15.71 3.73
CA LEU A 63 -9.61 -16.47 3.62
C LEU A 63 -9.77 -17.92 4.11
N SER A 64 -10.58 -18.15 5.16
CA SER A 64 -10.86 -19.49 5.70
C SER A 64 -11.73 -20.32 4.77
N MET A 65 -12.50 -19.69 3.88
CA MET A 65 -13.29 -20.36 2.84
C MET A 65 -12.45 -20.62 1.59
N GLU A 66 -11.36 -21.38 1.73
CA GLU A 66 -10.34 -21.67 0.70
C GLU A 66 -10.89 -22.03 -0.69
N GLN A 67 -12.08 -22.64 -0.76
CA GLN A 67 -12.71 -23.03 -2.03
C GLN A 67 -13.20 -21.83 -2.86
N ARG A 68 -13.42 -20.66 -2.28
CA ARG A 68 -13.92 -19.47 -3.01
C ARG A 68 -12.83 -18.54 -3.50
N LEU A 69 -11.70 -18.43 -2.81
CA LEU A 69 -10.68 -17.43 -3.11
C LEU A 69 -9.55 -17.91 -4.02
N LYS A 70 -9.36 -19.23 -4.23
CA LYS A 70 -8.30 -19.83 -5.07
C LYS A 70 -6.98 -19.02 -5.01
N LEU A 71 -6.48 -18.84 -3.80
CA LEU A 71 -5.24 -18.08 -3.61
C LEU A 71 -4.03 -18.78 -4.24
N ASP A 72 -4.10 -20.11 -4.48
CA ASP A 72 -3.02 -20.93 -5.04
C ASP A 72 -1.64 -20.63 -4.42
N VAL A 73 -1.61 -20.24 -3.15
CA VAL A 73 -0.42 -19.87 -2.40
C VAL A 73 -0.04 -21.04 -1.50
N LYS A 74 1.21 -21.50 -1.61
CA LYS A 74 1.73 -22.62 -0.82
C LYS A 74 2.22 -22.21 0.58
N MET A 75 2.38 -20.91 0.81
CA MET A 75 2.80 -20.39 2.10
C MET A 75 1.76 -20.65 3.19
N LYS A 76 2.23 -20.89 4.41
CA LYS A 76 1.38 -20.94 5.60
C LYS A 76 0.95 -19.53 5.99
N LEU A 77 -0.36 -19.31 6.07
CA LEU A 77 -0.96 -18.05 6.50
C LEU A 77 -1.30 -18.11 7.99
N ASP A 78 -0.61 -17.33 8.83
CA ASP A 78 -0.98 -17.10 10.23
C ASP A 78 -1.88 -15.85 10.31
N VAL A 79 -3.19 -16.07 10.26
CA VAL A 79 -4.18 -14.98 10.20
C VAL A 79 -4.51 -14.46 11.59
N VAL A 80 -4.23 -13.17 11.82
CA VAL A 80 -4.51 -12.47 13.08
C VAL A 80 -5.57 -11.41 12.85
N CYS A 81 -6.69 -11.53 13.58
CA CYS A 81 -7.74 -10.53 13.53
C CYS A 81 -7.49 -9.40 14.52
N ILE A 82 -7.67 -8.17 14.04
CA ILE A 82 -7.75 -7.00 14.92
C ILE A 82 -9.18 -6.84 15.45
N PRO A 83 -9.35 -6.26 16.66
CA PRO A 83 -10.67 -5.91 17.19
C PRO A 83 -11.39 -4.90 16.27
N GLU A 84 -12.68 -5.12 16.02
CA GLU A 84 -13.50 -4.26 15.15
C GLU A 84 -13.78 -2.88 15.75
N GLU A 85 -13.81 -2.79 17.08
CA GLU A 85 -14.14 -1.57 17.81
C GLU A 85 -12.96 -0.58 17.90
N ALA A 86 -11.77 -0.98 17.51
CA ALA A 86 -10.58 -0.16 17.60
C ALA A 86 -10.24 0.43 16.21
N ASP A 87 -10.24 1.75 16.10
CA ASP A 87 -9.63 2.45 14.97
C ASP A 87 -8.11 2.32 15.05
N MET A 88 -7.62 1.13 14.66
CA MET A 88 -6.21 0.75 14.77
C MET A 88 -5.44 1.20 13.53
N GLY A 89 -4.45 2.06 13.75
CA GLY A 89 -3.48 2.40 12.72
C GLY A 89 -2.51 1.25 12.41
N THR A 90 -1.67 1.46 11.42
CA THR A 90 -0.72 0.41 10.96
C THR A 90 0.37 0.09 12.01
N ALA A 91 0.76 1.06 12.84
CA ALA A 91 1.69 0.82 13.95
C ALA A 91 1.00 0.11 15.12
N ASP A 92 -0.28 0.42 15.39
CA ASP A 92 -1.08 -0.29 16.39
C ASP A 92 -1.25 -1.77 16.02
N ALA A 93 -1.46 -2.06 14.76
CA ALA A 93 -1.56 -3.43 14.26
C ALA A 93 -0.27 -4.23 14.50
N LEU A 94 0.92 -3.62 14.31
CA LEU A 94 2.19 -4.26 14.66
C LEU A 94 2.33 -4.47 16.17
N ARG A 95 1.92 -3.50 16.97
CA ARG A 95 1.91 -3.59 18.44
C ARG A 95 1.04 -4.76 18.90
N HIS A 96 -0.11 -4.97 18.26
CA HIS A 96 -1.02 -6.06 18.58
C HIS A 96 -0.40 -7.44 18.39
N ILE A 97 0.48 -7.62 17.40
CA ILE A 97 1.15 -8.90 17.11
C ILE A 97 2.56 -9.01 17.71
N GLN A 98 3.01 -8.04 18.52
CA GLN A 98 4.38 -7.97 19.03
C GLN A 98 4.85 -9.28 19.65
N GLN A 99 4.01 -10.00 20.40
CA GLN A 99 4.37 -11.27 21.03
C GLN A 99 4.71 -12.38 20.01
N LYS A 100 4.18 -12.34 18.79
CA LYS A 100 4.47 -13.28 17.71
C LYS A 100 5.76 -12.92 16.95
N ILE A 101 6.22 -11.69 17.06
CA ILE A 101 7.42 -11.19 16.38
C ILE A 101 8.66 -11.58 17.19
N LYS A 102 9.49 -12.44 16.61
CA LYS A 102 10.72 -12.96 17.23
C LYS A 102 11.99 -12.43 16.60
N THR A 103 11.92 -12.05 15.33
CA THR A 103 13.05 -11.58 14.53
C THR A 103 12.75 -10.22 13.93
N ASP A 104 13.67 -9.68 13.14
CA ASP A 104 13.39 -8.53 12.28
C ASP A 104 12.26 -8.86 11.32
N ILE A 105 11.52 -7.87 10.87
CA ILE A 105 10.29 -8.05 10.09
C ILE A 105 10.34 -7.38 8.72
N LEU A 106 9.66 -8.00 7.78
CA LEU A 106 9.28 -7.42 6.50
C LEU A 106 7.78 -7.15 6.51
N VAL A 107 7.40 -5.88 6.52
CA VAL A 107 6.01 -5.44 6.48
C VAL A 107 5.62 -5.08 5.06
N VAL A 108 4.51 -5.62 4.58
CA VAL A 108 3.96 -5.35 3.24
C VAL A 108 2.49 -4.97 3.37
N SER A 109 2.04 -3.97 2.61
CA SER A 109 0.62 -3.63 2.52
C SER A 109 -0.12 -4.52 1.51
N CYS A 110 -1.37 -4.88 1.81
CA CYS A 110 -2.22 -5.70 0.93
C CYS A 110 -2.54 -5.03 -0.41
N ASP A 111 -2.36 -3.73 -0.52
CA ASP A 111 -2.66 -2.94 -1.72
C ASP A 111 -1.47 -2.73 -2.66
N LEU A 112 -0.35 -3.37 -2.39
CA LEU A 112 0.86 -3.27 -3.20
C LEU A 112 0.84 -4.29 -4.35
N ILE A 113 1.02 -3.79 -5.57
CA ILE A 113 1.28 -4.58 -6.77
C ILE A 113 2.63 -4.14 -7.33
N THR A 114 3.61 -5.03 -7.33
CA THR A 114 4.97 -4.70 -7.76
C THR A 114 5.69 -5.92 -8.34
N ASP A 115 6.59 -5.67 -9.27
CA ASP A 115 7.56 -6.63 -9.81
C ASP A 115 8.95 -6.48 -9.19
N VAL A 116 9.09 -5.65 -8.14
CA VAL A 116 10.38 -5.44 -7.48
C VAL A 116 11.02 -6.75 -7.06
N ALA A 117 12.33 -6.84 -7.28
CA ALA A 117 13.14 -7.90 -6.71
C ALA A 117 13.33 -7.64 -5.21
N LEU A 118 12.57 -8.36 -4.37
CA LEU A 118 12.49 -8.09 -2.93
C LEU A 118 13.85 -8.12 -2.22
N HIS A 119 14.80 -8.93 -2.77
CA HIS A 119 16.16 -9.00 -2.22
C HIS A 119 16.88 -7.64 -2.26
N GLU A 120 16.59 -6.74 -3.20
CA GLU A 120 17.25 -5.44 -3.27
C GLU A 120 16.94 -4.57 -2.03
N VAL A 121 15.71 -4.64 -1.52
CA VAL A 121 15.33 -3.95 -0.28
C VAL A 121 15.90 -4.64 0.94
N VAL A 122 15.89 -5.97 0.96
CA VAL A 122 16.40 -6.80 2.08
C VAL A 122 17.92 -6.72 2.17
N ASP A 123 18.63 -6.76 1.04
CA ASP A 123 20.10 -6.65 1.03
C ASP A 123 20.57 -5.27 1.46
N LEU A 124 19.84 -4.22 1.10
CA LEU A 124 20.09 -2.88 1.60
C LEU A 124 19.93 -2.80 3.12
N PHE A 125 18.89 -3.45 3.67
CA PHE A 125 18.66 -3.56 5.10
C PHE A 125 19.80 -4.28 5.81
N ARG A 126 20.25 -5.42 5.28
CA ARG A 126 21.32 -6.24 5.84
C ARG A 126 22.69 -5.60 5.70
N ALA A 127 23.04 -5.14 4.50
CA ALA A 127 24.37 -4.59 4.20
C ALA A 127 24.73 -3.40 5.10
N HIS A 128 23.75 -2.61 5.47
CA HIS A 128 23.95 -1.42 6.30
C HIS A 128 23.52 -1.61 7.76
N ASN A 129 23.11 -2.81 8.16
CA ASN A 129 22.50 -3.05 9.46
C ASN A 129 21.45 -1.98 9.79
N ALA A 130 20.56 -1.74 8.82
CA ALA A 130 19.60 -0.65 8.87
C ALA A 130 18.53 -0.88 9.95
N THR A 131 18.07 0.18 10.57
CA THR A 131 16.90 0.15 11.46
C THR A 131 15.61 0.08 10.65
N LEU A 132 15.62 0.75 9.49
CA LEU A 132 14.55 0.79 8.51
C LEU A 132 15.15 0.72 7.10
N SER A 133 14.61 -0.13 6.25
CA SER A 133 14.74 -0.04 4.80
C SER A 133 13.35 -0.06 4.18
N MET A 134 13.08 0.79 3.21
CA MET A 134 11.78 0.91 2.57
C MET A 134 11.87 0.93 1.06
N LEU A 135 10.76 0.54 0.41
CA LEU A 135 10.59 0.66 -1.02
C LEU A 135 9.89 1.99 -1.34
N MET A 136 10.46 2.73 -2.28
CA MET A 136 9.84 3.91 -2.88
C MET A 136 9.76 3.75 -4.40
N SER A 137 8.70 4.26 -4.99
CA SER A 137 8.52 4.29 -6.45
C SER A 137 8.31 5.71 -6.94
N LYS A 138 8.51 5.94 -8.23
CA LYS A 138 8.10 7.20 -8.87
C LYS A 138 6.58 7.31 -8.88
N VAL A 139 6.08 8.54 -8.78
CA VAL A 139 4.67 8.83 -8.97
C VAL A 139 4.27 8.47 -10.41
N HIS A 140 3.25 7.65 -10.55
CA HIS A 140 2.66 7.35 -11.84
C HIS A 140 1.56 8.37 -12.15
N GLU A 141 1.69 9.09 -13.25
CA GLU A 141 0.62 9.93 -13.75
C GLU A 141 -0.39 9.06 -14.50
N PHE A 142 -1.57 8.92 -13.92
CA PHE A 142 -2.69 8.22 -14.58
C PHE A 142 -3.26 9.15 -15.66
N THR A 143 -3.16 8.72 -16.92
CA THR A 143 -3.62 9.50 -18.08
C THR A 143 -5.09 9.28 -18.39
N GLU A 144 -5.68 8.20 -17.89
CA GLU A 144 -7.06 7.83 -18.20
C GLU A 144 -8.08 8.59 -17.35
N THR A 145 -9.27 8.78 -17.92
CA THR A 145 -10.41 9.38 -17.24
C THR A 145 -10.91 8.43 -16.15
N VAL A 146 -10.98 8.91 -14.92
CA VAL A 146 -11.47 8.13 -13.78
C VAL A 146 -12.99 8.11 -13.80
N PRO A 147 -13.61 6.93 -13.73
CA PRO A 147 -15.08 6.81 -13.70
C PRO A 147 -15.72 7.63 -12.56
N GLY A 148 -16.87 8.25 -12.84
CA GLY A 148 -17.63 9.00 -11.83
C GLY A 148 -17.06 10.36 -11.42
N GLN A 149 -15.93 10.79 -11.95
CA GLN A 149 -15.30 12.07 -11.60
C GLN A 149 -15.59 13.17 -12.64
N LYS A 150 -16.79 13.75 -12.62
CA LYS A 150 -17.12 14.94 -13.41
C LYS A 150 -16.37 16.16 -12.88
N GLY A 151 -15.35 16.65 -13.61
CA GLY A 151 -14.76 17.97 -13.37
C GLY A 151 -14.08 18.19 -12.01
N LYS A 152 -13.97 17.19 -11.16
CA LYS A 152 -13.13 17.30 -9.96
C LYS A 152 -11.67 17.38 -10.42
N LYS A 153 -11.02 18.53 -10.17
CA LYS A 153 -9.56 18.62 -10.25
C LYS A 153 -9.01 17.37 -9.56
N LYS A 154 -8.12 16.63 -10.25
CA LYS A 154 -7.36 15.55 -9.62
C LYS A 154 -6.93 16.08 -8.26
N ALA A 155 -7.45 15.52 -7.17
CA ALA A 155 -6.89 15.78 -5.85
C ALA A 155 -5.42 15.40 -6.00
N GLY A 156 -4.53 16.38 -5.94
CA GLY A 156 -3.11 16.15 -6.11
C GLY A 156 -2.72 15.06 -5.11
N GLU A 157 -2.14 13.98 -5.57
CA GLU A 157 -1.55 13.02 -4.63
C GLU A 157 -0.60 13.80 -3.74
N GLN A 158 -0.80 13.69 -2.43
CA GLN A 158 0.09 14.31 -1.45
C GLN A 158 1.52 13.88 -1.75
N ARG A 159 2.36 14.83 -2.09
CA ARG A 159 3.75 14.60 -2.44
C ARG A 159 4.59 14.51 -1.18
N ASP A 160 5.48 13.54 -1.16
CA ASP A 160 6.49 13.44 -0.11
C ASP A 160 7.79 14.10 -0.62
N PHE A 161 8.40 14.94 0.23
CA PHE A 161 9.75 15.45 0.00
C PHE A 161 10.74 14.51 0.65
N VAL A 162 11.57 13.87 -0.17
CA VAL A 162 12.49 12.84 0.28
C VAL A 162 13.92 13.28 0.02
N GLY A 163 14.69 13.46 1.09
CA GLY A 163 16.13 13.74 1.02
C GLY A 163 16.94 12.45 1.09
N VAL A 164 17.77 12.21 0.10
CA VAL A 164 18.69 11.05 0.05
C VAL A 164 20.13 11.51 -0.08
N ASP A 165 21.05 10.63 0.28
CA ASP A 165 22.49 10.88 0.13
C ASP A 165 22.95 10.93 -1.32
N SER A 166 24.22 11.17 -1.55
CA SER A 166 24.81 11.21 -2.90
C SER A 166 24.72 9.88 -3.67
N MET A 167 24.56 8.76 -2.96
CA MET A 167 24.37 7.43 -3.52
C MET A 167 22.89 7.11 -3.79
N GLY A 168 21.98 7.98 -3.37
CA GLY A 168 20.55 7.80 -3.52
C GLY A 168 19.92 6.70 -2.66
N LYS A 169 20.63 6.22 -1.63
CA LYS A 169 20.19 5.05 -0.84
C LYS A 169 19.86 5.39 0.61
N ARG A 170 20.67 6.23 1.26
CA ARG A 170 20.43 6.60 2.66
C ARG A 170 19.35 7.67 2.72
N LEU A 171 18.31 7.41 3.52
CA LEU A 171 17.22 8.33 3.75
C LEU A 171 17.61 9.35 4.82
N LEU A 172 17.76 10.62 4.44
CA LEU A 172 18.26 11.69 5.31
C LEU A 172 17.14 12.58 5.83
N PHE A 173 16.09 12.71 5.06
CA PHE A 173 14.99 13.62 5.33
C PHE A 173 13.70 13.09 4.68
N MET A 174 12.58 13.25 5.37
CA MET A 174 11.26 12.94 4.84
C MET A 174 10.23 13.90 5.45
N ALA A 175 9.44 14.55 4.62
CA ALA A 175 8.30 15.36 5.02
C ALA A 175 7.17 15.25 4.00
N ASN A 176 5.94 15.29 4.49
CA ASN A 176 4.77 15.34 3.62
C ASN A 176 4.47 16.78 3.24
N GLU A 177 4.00 17.02 2.01
CA GLU A 177 3.61 18.35 1.53
C GLU A 177 2.51 18.99 2.40
N ALA A 178 1.61 18.18 2.94
CA ALA A 178 0.54 18.67 3.81
C ALA A 178 1.02 19.18 5.18
N ASP A 179 2.22 18.77 5.62
CA ASP A 179 2.81 19.17 6.89
C ASP A 179 3.70 20.42 6.75
N LEU A 180 3.82 20.97 5.53
CA LEU A 180 4.66 22.12 5.24
C LEU A 180 3.81 23.39 5.19
N GLU A 181 3.88 24.22 6.22
CA GLU A 181 3.16 25.51 6.29
C GLU A 181 3.82 26.56 5.36
N ASP A 182 5.12 26.83 5.51
CA ASP A 182 5.82 27.94 4.81
C ASP A 182 7.12 27.53 4.09
N GLY A 183 7.55 26.28 4.19
CA GLY A 183 8.79 25.84 3.54
C GLY A 183 9.45 24.61 4.16
N LEU A 184 10.44 24.11 3.44
CA LEU A 184 11.17 22.91 3.81
C LEU A 184 12.28 23.23 4.81
N VAL A 185 12.14 22.79 6.05
CA VAL A 185 13.15 23.01 7.09
C VAL A 185 14.07 21.81 7.22
N ILE A 186 15.33 21.96 6.82
CA ILE A 186 16.36 20.93 6.94
C ILE A 186 17.37 21.30 8.04
N ARG A 187 17.64 20.33 8.91
CA ARG A 187 18.60 20.55 10.02
C ARG A 187 20.03 20.77 9.50
N LYS A 188 20.72 21.77 10.02
CA LYS A 188 22.13 22.06 9.68
C LYS A 188 23.06 20.86 9.90
N SER A 189 22.76 20.00 10.89
CA SER A 189 23.52 18.78 11.16
C SER A 189 23.51 17.79 9.98
N ILE A 190 22.38 17.69 9.27
CA ILE A 190 22.25 16.84 8.08
C ILE A 190 23.09 17.43 6.95
N MET A 191 22.95 18.72 6.68
CA MET A 191 23.69 19.39 5.59
C MET A 191 25.20 19.37 5.80
N ARG A 192 25.66 19.43 7.06
CA ARG A 192 27.10 19.31 7.39
C ARG A 192 27.67 17.92 7.10
N LYS A 193 26.89 16.87 7.41
CA LYS A 193 27.32 15.47 7.23
C LYS A 193 27.14 14.98 5.80
N HIS A 194 26.10 15.49 5.13
CA HIS A 194 25.71 15.11 3.76
C HIS A 194 25.57 16.34 2.87
N PRO A 195 26.69 17.03 2.50
CA PRO A 195 26.65 18.25 1.71
C PRO A 195 26.11 18.04 0.28
N LYS A 196 26.17 16.81 -0.22
CA LYS A 196 25.65 16.40 -1.54
C LYS A 196 24.31 15.65 -1.41
N MET A 197 23.40 16.13 -0.58
CA MET A 197 22.08 15.56 -0.46
C MET A 197 21.23 15.93 -1.66
N HIS A 198 20.43 14.98 -2.16
CA HIS A 198 19.45 15.17 -3.21
C HIS A 198 18.05 15.16 -2.62
N ILE A 199 17.22 16.14 -2.97
CA ILE A 199 15.80 16.17 -2.60
C ILE A 199 14.99 15.74 -3.80
N LYS A 200 14.21 14.67 -3.65
CA LYS A 200 13.29 14.13 -4.64
C LYS A 200 11.86 14.41 -4.21
N THR A 201 11.01 14.87 -5.13
CA THR A 201 9.63 15.28 -4.86
C THR A 201 8.58 14.39 -5.54
N GLY A 202 9.00 13.55 -6.45
CA GLY A 202 8.11 12.67 -7.23
C GLY A 202 8.17 11.21 -6.78
N LEU A 203 8.31 10.96 -5.48
CA LEU A 203 8.37 9.61 -4.92
C LEU A 203 7.12 9.29 -4.11
N LEU A 204 6.67 8.04 -4.23
CA LEU A 204 5.59 7.45 -3.43
C LEU A 204 6.15 6.34 -2.55
N ASP A 205 5.71 6.31 -1.31
CA ASP A 205 5.96 5.20 -0.40
C ASP A 205 5.12 3.98 -0.81
N ALA A 206 5.80 2.89 -1.14
CA ALA A 206 5.16 1.64 -1.55
C ALA A 206 4.54 0.84 -0.39
N HIS A 207 4.71 1.28 0.85
CA HIS A 207 4.32 0.56 2.07
C HIS A 207 4.90 -0.86 2.14
N LEU A 208 6.16 -0.97 1.80
CA LEU A 208 6.99 -2.14 1.99
C LEU A 208 8.20 -1.72 2.83
N TYR A 209 8.33 -2.30 4.02
CA TYR A 209 9.34 -1.90 5.01
C TYR A 209 10.04 -3.10 5.60
N CYS A 210 11.37 -3.10 5.63
CA CYS A 210 12.14 -3.94 6.53
C CYS A 210 12.40 -3.15 7.82
N LEU A 211 12.04 -3.70 8.96
CA LEU A 211 12.16 -3.07 10.27
C LEU A 211 12.90 -3.99 11.22
N LYS A 212 13.80 -3.43 12.02
CA LYS A 212 14.37 -4.16 13.15
C LYS A 212 13.31 -4.47 14.20
N ARG A 213 13.46 -5.60 14.85
CA ARG A 213 12.62 -5.99 15.99
C ARG A 213 12.61 -4.92 17.08
N SER A 214 13.74 -4.29 17.37
CA SER A 214 13.84 -3.22 18.35
C SER A 214 12.89 -2.05 18.09
N VAL A 215 12.52 -1.80 16.83
CA VAL A 215 11.52 -0.78 16.46
C VAL A 215 10.12 -1.22 16.88
N VAL A 216 9.80 -2.51 16.78
CA VAL A 216 8.52 -3.04 17.26
C VAL A 216 8.44 -2.97 18.78
N ASP A 217 9.52 -3.33 19.49
CA ASP A 217 9.59 -3.19 20.94
C ASP A 217 9.41 -1.73 21.36
N PHE A 218 10.06 -0.79 20.66
CA PHE A 218 9.86 0.65 20.86
C PHE A 218 8.40 1.11 20.66
N LEU A 219 7.67 0.56 19.68
CA LEU A 219 6.26 0.88 19.46
C LEU A 219 5.37 0.46 20.64
N VAL A 220 5.73 -0.58 21.37
CA VAL A 220 4.96 -1.03 22.55
C VAL A 220 4.93 0.04 23.63
N ASP A 221 6.08 0.67 23.85
CA ASP A 221 6.25 1.72 24.88
C ASP A 221 5.70 3.07 24.40
N ASN A 222 5.62 3.29 23.07
CA ASN A 222 5.23 4.55 22.47
C ASN A 222 3.86 4.45 21.76
N LYS A 223 2.80 4.44 22.55
CA LYS A 223 1.42 4.32 22.05
C LYS A 223 0.91 5.54 21.26
N SER A 224 1.63 6.66 21.30
CA SER A 224 1.30 7.87 20.53
C SER A 224 1.55 7.74 19.02
N ILE A 225 2.31 6.72 18.60
CA ILE A 225 2.59 6.44 17.20
C ILE A 225 1.57 5.42 16.70
N SER A 226 0.61 5.83 15.89
CA SER A 226 -0.44 4.96 15.34
C SER A 226 -0.16 4.53 13.89
N SER A 227 0.54 5.35 13.11
CA SER A 227 0.81 5.12 11.70
C SER A 227 2.28 4.84 11.41
N LEU A 228 2.55 3.82 10.58
CA LEU A 228 3.91 3.54 10.11
C LEU A 228 4.42 4.67 9.18
N ARG A 229 3.66 4.97 8.12
CA ARG A 229 4.05 5.98 7.13
C ARG A 229 4.01 7.40 7.69
N GLY A 230 2.91 7.77 8.36
CA GLY A 230 2.69 9.15 8.78
C GLY A 230 3.54 9.58 9.95
N GLU A 231 3.88 8.65 10.85
CA GLU A 231 4.50 8.98 12.13
C GLU A 231 5.82 8.24 12.37
N LEU A 232 5.84 6.91 12.27
CA LEU A 232 7.04 6.13 12.61
C LEU A 232 8.21 6.40 11.67
N VAL A 233 8.00 6.31 10.36
CA VAL A 233 9.07 6.48 9.37
C VAL A 233 9.67 7.88 9.45
N PRO A 234 8.90 8.99 9.44
CA PRO A 234 9.44 10.33 9.62
C PRO A 234 10.15 10.52 10.97
N TYR A 235 9.65 9.88 12.03
CA TYR A 235 10.28 9.89 13.35
C TYR A 235 11.67 9.25 13.31
N LEU A 236 11.80 8.02 12.80
CA LEU A 236 13.08 7.31 12.70
C LEU A 236 14.08 8.08 11.83
N VAL A 237 13.65 8.59 10.68
CA VAL A 237 14.48 9.38 9.76
C VAL A 237 15.02 10.63 10.45
N ARG A 238 14.20 11.35 11.19
CA ARG A 238 14.58 12.56 11.91
C ARG A 238 15.55 12.26 13.05
N LYS A 239 15.40 11.11 13.73
CA LYS A 239 16.18 10.73 14.90
C LYS A 239 17.58 10.21 14.58
N GLN A 240 17.88 9.76 13.36
CA GLN A 240 19.22 9.37 12.93
C GLN A 240 20.30 10.44 13.22
N PHE A 241 19.91 11.72 13.23
CA PHE A 241 20.81 12.86 13.33
C PHE A 241 20.69 13.61 14.66
N THR A 242 19.95 13.06 15.61
CA THR A 242 19.88 13.59 16.97
C THR A 242 21.05 12.98 17.77
N LYS A 243 21.86 13.82 18.39
CA LYS A 243 22.90 13.33 19.32
C LYS A 243 22.21 12.75 20.54
N ALA A 244 22.58 11.53 20.94
CA ALA A 244 22.26 11.06 22.27
C ALA A 244 22.87 12.07 23.28
N LEU A 245 22.07 12.48 24.25
CA LEU A 245 22.52 13.34 25.37
C LEU A 245 23.37 12.56 26.37
N SER A 246 24.23 11.67 25.91
CA SER A 246 25.23 11.04 26.74
C SER A 246 26.41 11.99 26.88
N SER A 247 26.70 12.40 28.10
CA SER A 247 27.83 13.21 28.59
C SER A 247 27.55 14.71 28.78
N ARG A 248 26.66 15.05 29.70
CA ARG A 248 26.70 16.32 30.43
C ARG A 248 26.70 16.07 31.93
N TRP A 249 27.57 15.16 32.39
CA TRP A 249 27.80 14.97 33.81
C TRP A 249 29.24 15.35 34.24
N ASP A 250 30.07 15.85 33.33
CA ASP A 250 31.45 16.29 33.66
C ASP A 250 31.71 17.71 33.18
N ASP A 251 30.94 18.68 33.66
CA ASP A 251 31.36 20.08 33.75
C ASP A 251 30.41 20.81 34.72
N GLU A 252 30.60 20.57 36.02
CA GLU A 252 30.26 21.56 37.01
C GLU A 252 31.22 22.73 36.83
N HIS A 253 30.73 23.83 36.31
CA HIS A 253 30.94 25.21 36.77
C HIS A 253 30.38 26.22 35.74
N THR A 254 29.65 27.18 36.31
CA THR A 254 29.26 28.48 35.79
C THR A 254 27.87 28.62 35.16
N ASP A 255 27.12 29.34 35.87
CA ASP A 255 26.26 30.50 35.68
C ASP A 255 24.78 30.35 35.91
N GLN A 256 24.42 30.85 37.09
CA GLN A 256 23.08 31.26 37.47
C GLN A 256 22.65 32.48 36.61
N ASN A 257 21.84 32.30 35.60
CA ASN A 257 20.89 33.28 35.07
C ASN A 257 20.26 32.79 33.79
N LEU A 258 19.07 32.20 33.90
CA LEU A 258 18.04 32.19 32.82
C LEU A 258 16.74 31.52 33.34
N LYS A 259 16.04 32.26 34.18
CA LYS A 259 14.62 32.01 34.41
C LYS A 259 13.83 32.64 33.24
N ARG A 260 13.33 31.83 32.33
CA ARG A 260 12.16 32.00 31.48
C ARG A 260 12.32 31.20 30.18
N LYS A 261 12.02 29.86 30.22
CA LYS A 261 11.67 29.06 29.03
C LYS A 261 11.19 27.66 29.46
N ASP A 262 10.38 27.56 30.51
CA ASP A 262 10.14 26.24 31.17
C ASP A 262 8.99 25.39 30.61
N VAL A 263 8.28 25.82 29.57
CA VAL A 263 7.17 25.01 29.00
C VAL A 263 7.63 24.18 27.81
N ASN A 264 8.57 24.66 27.01
CA ASN A 264 9.15 23.90 25.90
C ASN A 264 10.23 22.88 26.36
N ALA A 265 10.89 23.15 27.45
CA ALA A 265 11.92 22.25 28.03
C ALA A 265 11.31 20.91 28.52
N SER A 266 10.09 20.93 29.06
CA SER A 266 9.42 19.72 29.55
C SER A 266 9.01 18.78 28.42
N LEU A 267 8.63 19.31 27.27
CA LEU A 267 8.31 18.53 26.06
C LEU A 267 9.59 17.96 25.39
N GLU A 268 10.70 18.73 25.45
CA GLU A 268 11.98 18.24 24.94
C GLU A 268 12.61 17.17 25.84
N ILE A 269 12.43 17.24 27.15
CA ILE A 269 12.91 16.24 28.12
C ILE A 269 12.14 14.93 27.96
N LEU A 270 10.81 14.98 27.75
CA LEU A 270 9.99 13.80 27.50
C LEU A 270 10.33 13.14 26.13
N SER A 271 10.67 13.93 25.12
CA SER A 271 11.15 13.39 23.84
C SER A 271 12.55 12.79 23.95
N SER A 272 13.41 13.34 24.79
CA SER A 272 14.78 12.87 25.04
C SER A 272 14.82 11.49 25.70
N SER A 273 13.94 11.24 26.68
CA SER A 273 13.88 9.92 27.36
C SER A 273 13.40 8.80 26.41
N LYS A 274 12.47 9.11 25.51
CA LYS A 274 12.02 8.16 24.48
C LYS A 274 13.10 7.84 23.46
N ASP A 275 13.93 8.83 23.12
CA ASP A 275 15.05 8.67 22.18
C ASP A 275 16.15 7.79 22.76
N GLU A 276 16.42 7.94 24.04
CA GLU A 276 17.41 7.14 24.76
C GLU A 276 16.95 5.67 24.84
N ALA A 277 15.66 5.42 25.09
CA ALA A 277 15.10 4.08 25.10
C ALA A 277 15.20 3.40 23.73
N LEU A 278 14.90 4.10 22.63
CA LEU A 278 15.05 3.55 21.28
C LEU A 278 16.51 3.23 20.94
N LEU A 279 17.44 4.12 21.30
CA LEU A 279 18.87 3.89 21.09
C LEU A 279 19.38 2.72 21.92
N GLN A 280 18.96 2.61 23.16
CA GLN A 280 19.32 1.50 24.05
C GLN A 280 18.79 0.18 23.53
N LEU A 281 17.51 0.11 23.13
CA LEU A 281 16.94 -1.08 22.49
C LEU A 281 17.67 -1.46 21.19
N ALA A 282 18.05 -0.47 20.38
CA ALA A 282 18.81 -0.72 19.16
C ALA A 282 20.21 -1.27 19.46
N CYS A 283 20.86 -0.85 20.56
CA CYS A 283 22.14 -1.40 21.02
C CYS A 283 21.99 -2.82 21.57
N GLU A 284 21.04 -3.04 22.47
CA GLU A 284 20.84 -4.32 23.15
C GLU A 284 20.41 -5.44 22.20
N ARG A 285 19.66 -5.08 21.15
CA ARG A 285 19.13 -6.03 20.16
C ARG A 285 19.95 -6.11 18.87
N SER A 286 21.08 -5.41 18.79
CA SER A 286 21.96 -5.51 17.64
C SER A 286 22.68 -6.86 17.65
N CYS A 287 22.32 -7.75 16.74
CA CYS A 287 22.99 -9.04 16.52
C CYS A 287 24.34 -8.88 15.81
N TRP A 288 24.85 -7.67 15.70
CA TRP A 288 26.00 -7.37 14.87
C TRP A 288 27.30 -7.46 15.66
N ASN A 289 28.23 -8.26 15.15
CA ASN A 289 29.58 -8.42 15.67
C ASN A 289 30.40 -7.12 15.58
N ASP A 290 31.35 -6.93 16.55
CA ASP A 290 32.26 -5.82 16.67
C ASP A 290 33.21 -5.54 15.49
N HIS A 291 33.14 -6.37 14.43
CA HIS A 291 33.92 -6.19 13.19
C HIS A 291 33.62 -4.90 12.43
N ARG A 292 32.66 -4.08 12.88
CA ARG A 292 32.31 -2.78 12.29
C ARG A 292 32.67 -1.57 13.13
N GLY A 293 33.50 -1.72 14.15
CA GLY A 293 34.09 -0.56 14.83
C GLY A 293 34.67 0.45 13.86
N ASP A 294 35.35 -0.05 12.81
CA ASP A 294 35.95 0.75 11.74
C ASP A 294 34.98 1.46 10.80
N MET A 295 33.72 1.01 10.76
CA MET A 295 32.69 1.61 9.90
C MET A 295 31.80 2.64 10.63
N SER A 296 31.99 2.84 11.93
CA SER A 296 31.19 3.78 12.73
C SER A 296 31.31 5.22 12.22
N GLU A 297 32.48 5.61 11.71
CA GLU A 297 32.71 6.93 11.12
C GLU A 297 31.95 7.11 9.80
N ALA A 298 31.86 6.08 8.96
CA ALA A 298 31.07 6.11 7.72
C ALA A 298 29.58 6.37 7.98
N TYR A 299 29.10 5.94 9.15
CA TYR A 299 27.72 6.19 9.59
C TYR A 299 27.61 7.36 10.59
N HIS A 300 28.68 8.12 10.74
CA HIS A 300 28.76 9.26 11.66
C HIS A 300 28.41 8.92 13.12
N GLY A 301 28.76 7.71 13.56
CA GLY A 301 28.45 7.20 14.90
C GLY A 301 26.94 6.97 15.15
N GLY A 302 26.08 7.15 14.13
CA GLY A 302 24.64 6.96 14.28
C GLY A 302 24.27 5.47 14.30
N GLN A 303 23.55 5.05 15.34
CA GLN A 303 23.05 3.68 15.45
C GLN A 303 21.74 3.48 14.67
N LEU A 304 20.91 4.51 14.58
CA LEU A 304 19.73 4.50 13.75
C LEU A 304 20.11 4.79 12.30
N ARG A 305 19.69 3.92 11.39
CA ARG A 305 20.04 3.98 9.98
C ARG A 305 18.80 3.69 9.15
N CYS A 306 18.40 4.66 8.33
CA CYS A 306 17.23 4.54 7.45
C CYS A 306 17.69 4.58 6.00
N TYR A 307 17.19 3.64 5.21
CA TYR A 307 17.52 3.49 3.80
C TYR A 307 16.24 3.39 2.97
N ALA A 308 16.34 3.78 1.71
CA ALA A 308 15.27 3.61 0.74
C ALA A 308 15.84 2.97 -0.53
N HIS A 309 15.20 1.92 -1.01
CA HIS A 309 15.36 1.45 -2.36
C HIS A 309 14.39 2.21 -3.24
N ILE A 310 14.89 3.00 -4.18
CA ILE A 310 14.08 3.79 -5.11
C ILE A 310 14.00 3.04 -6.42
N MET A 311 12.82 2.53 -6.72
CA MET A 311 12.54 1.84 -7.97
C MET A 311 12.42 2.88 -9.09
N GLU A 312 13.39 2.86 -10.01
CA GLU A 312 13.41 3.80 -11.13
C GLU A 312 12.61 3.30 -12.33
N ASP A 313 12.67 2.00 -12.56
CA ASP A 313 11.99 1.30 -13.65
C ASP A 313 11.19 0.12 -13.10
N GLY A 314 10.15 -0.32 -13.82
CA GLY A 314 9.30 -1.44 -13.42
C GLY A 314 7.92 -1.00 -12.93
N THR A 315 7.19 -1.93 -12.36
CA THR A 315 5.80 -1.75 -11.92
C THR A 315 5.71 -1.68 -10.41
N CYS A 316 5.22 -0.58 -9.89
CA CYS A 316 4.93 -0.44 -8.47
C CYS A 316 3.71 0.44 -8.27
N TYR A 317 2.57 -0.17 -7.99
CA TYR A 317 1.31 0.52 -7.76
C TYR A 317 0.77 0.25 -6.37
N ARG A 318 0.26 1.29 -5.74
CA ARG A 318 -0.59 1.15 -4.57
C ARG A 318 -2.04 1.36 -4.97
N VAL A 319 -2.85 0.31 -4.84
CA VAL A 319 -4.27 0.33 -5.15
C VAL A 319 -5.04 0.95 -3.98
N ASN A 320 -4.93 2.28 -3.84
CA ASN A 320 -5.56 3.06 -2.78
C ASN A 320 -6.48 4.17 -3.30
N THR A 321 -6.60 4.31 -4.62
CA THR A 321 -7.51 5.23 -5.31
C THR A 321 -8.19 4.51 -6.46
N LEU A 322 -9.35 5.02 -6.91
CA LEU A 322 -10.06 4.45 -8.06
C LEU A 322 -9.21 4.50 -9.34
N ALA A 323 -8.43 5.57 -9.53
CA ALA A 323 -7.49 5.67 -10.66
C ALA A 323 -6.44 4.56 -10.64
N ALA A 324 -5.83 4.34 -9.47
CA ALA A 324 -4.85 3.27 -9.28
C ALA A 324 -5.49 1.88 -9.46
N TYR A 325 -6.75 1.69 -9.05
CA TYR A 325 -7.49 0.46 -9.25
C TYR A 325 -7.72 0.15 -10.73
N VAL A 326 -8.14 1.15 -11.50
CA VAL A 326 -8.35 1.01 -12.96
C VAL A 326 -7.05 0.67 -13.66
N GLU A 327 -5.98 1.38 -13.34
CA GLU A 327 -4.65 1.13 -13.93
C GLU A 327 -4.09 -0.24 -13.53
N ALA A 328 -4.23 -0.63 -12.27
CA ALA A 328 -3.81 -1.94 -11.78
C ALA A 328 -4.48 -3.09 -12.54
N ASN A 329 -5.79 -3.00 -12.81
CA ASN A 329 -6.50 -3.99 -13.61
C ASN A 329 -5.97 -4.10 -15.05
N ARG A 330 -5.42 -3.02 -15.60
CA ARG A 330 -4.83 -3.00 -16.94
C ARG A 330 -3.43 -3.59 -16.98
N VAL A 331 -2.65 -3.37 -15.93
CA VAL A 331 -1.21 -3.70 -15.90
C VAL A 331 -0.95 -5.05 -15.22
N ALA A 332 -1.61 -5.34 -14.10
CA ALA A 332 -1.36 -6.54 -13.32
C ALA A 332 -1.43 -7.85 -14.11
N PRO A 333 -2.38 -8.04 -15.02
CA PRO A 333 -2.44 -9.26 -15.82
C PRO A 333 -1.26 -9.50 -16.75
N LYS A 334 -0.57 -8.41 -17.13
CA LYS A 334 0.63 -8.50 -17.98
C LYS A 334 1.87 -8.90 -17.20
N LEU A 335 1.86 -8.71 -15.89
CA LEU A 335 2.96 -9.09 -15.00
C LEU A 335 2.98 -10.59 -14.69
N PHE A 336 1.84 -11.24 -14.83
CA PHE A 336 1.67 -12.66 -14.55
C PHE A 336 1.22 -13.35 -15.84
N GLU A 337 1.95 -14.36 -16.29
CA GLU A 337 1.70 -15.13 -17.53
C GLU A 337 0.43 -16.01 -17.42
N GLU A 338 -0.69 -15.43 -17.01
CA GLU A 338 -1.96 -16.15 -16.98
C GLU A 338 -2.69 -16.06 -18.34
N PRO A 339 -3.41 -17.12 -18.73
CA PRO A 339 -4.18 -17.09 -19.95
C PRO A 339 -5.25 -16.00 -19.86
N PRO A 340 -5.41 -15.14 -20.89
CA PRO A 340 -6.39 -14.04 -20.85
C PRO A 340 -7.83 -14.52 -20.75
N VAL A 341 -8.10 -15.76 -21.12
CA VAL A 341 -9.43 -16.38 -21.03
C VAL A 341 -9.33 -17.62 -20.16
N HIS A 342 -10.14 -17.66 -19.11
CA HIS A 342 -10.18 -18.83 -18.23
C HIS A 342 -10.78 -20.04 -18.98
N PRO A 343 -10.22 -21.26 -18.84
CA PRO A 343 -10.69 -22.46 -19.59
C PRO A 343 -12.16 -22.82 -19.38
N SER A 344 -12.76 -22.43 -18.25
CA SER A 344 -14.19 -22.67 -17.96
C SER A 344 -15.13 -21.60 -18.51
N ALA A 345 -14.63 -20.57 -19.17
CA ALA A 345 -15.46 -19.55 -19.79
C ALA A 345 -16.04 -20.06 -21.12
N VAL A 346 -17.33 -19.78 -21.34
CA VAL A 346 -18.02 -20.12 -22.56
C VAL A 346 -18.16 -18.86 -23.40
N ILE A 347 -17.49 -18.83 -24.55
CA ILE A 347 -17.49 -17.69 -25.45
C ILE A 347 -18.04 -18.15 -26.80
N SER A 348 -19.04 -17.43 -27.34
CA SER A 348 -19.58 -17.72 -28.66
C SER A 348 -18.52 -17.45 -29.76
N GLU A 349 -18.48 -18.28 -30.79
CA GLU A 349 -17.59 -18.14 -31.95
C GLU A 349 -17.76 -16.83 -32.73
N ARG A 350 -18.96 -16.21 -32.60
CA ARG A 350 -19.27 -14.93 -33.25
C ARG A 350 -18.93 -13.69 -32.42
N SER A 351 -18.25 -13.89 -31.31
CA SER A 351 -17.85 -12.81 -30.39
C SER A 351 -16.38 -12.46 -30.58
N LEU A 352 -16.05 -11.17 -30.44
CA LEU A 352 -14.69 -10.66 -30.57
C LEU A 352 -14.15 -10.30 -29.19
N VAL A 353 -13.18 -11.06 -28.71
CA VAL A 353 -12.43 -10.77 -27.48
C VAL A 353 -11.02 -10.32 -27.86
N GLY A 354 -10.64 -9.10 -27.48
CA GLY A 354 -9.30 -8.55 -27.71
C GLY A 354 -8.26 -9.26 -26.85
N GLY A 355 -7.04 -9.42 -27.35
CA GLY A 355 -5.93 -10.08 -26.65
C GLY A 355 -5.46 -9.38 -25.37
N ASP A 356 -5.87 -8.13 -25.16
CA ASP A 356 -5.62 -7.30 -23.98
C ASP A 356 -6.82 -7.28 -23.00
N SER A 357 -7.74 -8.24 -23.16
CA SER A 357 -8.90 -8.41 -22.28
C SER A 357 -8.79 -9.71 -21.48
N ILE A 358 -9.34 -9.70 -20.27
CA ILE A 358 -9.30 -10.86 -19.36
C ILE A 358 -10.72 -11.32 -19.11
N ILE A 359 -10.94 -12.63 -19.23
CA ILE A 359 -12.23 -13.26 -18.97
C ILE A 359 -12.07 -14.24 -17.82
N GLY A 360 -12.85 -14.03 -16.76
CA GLY A 360 -12.85 -14.87 -15.56
C GLY A 360 -13.54 -16.22 -15.74
N ALA A 361 -13.50 -17.02 -14.68
CA ALA A 361 -14.07 -18.35 -14.66
C ALA A 361 -15.60 -18.33 -14.79
N PHE A 362 -16.16 -19.33 -15.47
CA PHE A 362 -17.60 -19.54 -15.63
C PHE A 362 -18.35 -18.36 -16.26
N CYS A 363 -17.67 -17.50 -17.01
CA CYS A 363 -18.32 -16.46 -17.79
C CYS A 363 -19.08 -17.04 -18.97
N GLN A 364 -20.22 -16.41 -19.31
CA GLN A 364 -21.01 -16.74 -20.48
C GLN A 364 -21.09 -15.52 -21.39
N ILE A 365 -20.52 -15.60 -22.59
CA ILE A 365 -20.49 -14.50 -23.55
C ILE A 365 -21.25 -14.94 -24.82
N ALA A 366 -22.38 -14.28 -25.07
CA ALA A 366 -23.28 -14.57 -26.18
C ALA A 366 -22.80 -13.94 -27.51
N ASP A 367 -23.54 -14.19 -28.58
CA ASP A 367 -23.23 -13.81 -29.97
C ASP A 367 -23.07 -12.29 -30.17
N LYS A 368 -22.25 -11.93 -31.15
CA LYS A 368 -22.04 -10.53 -31.61
C LYS A 368 -21.57 -9.58 -30.52
N THR A 369 -20.87 -10.10 -29.49
CA THR A 369 -20.30 -9.31 -28.41
C THR A 369 -18.88 -8.88 -28.76
N SER A 370 -18.52 -7.65 -28.41
CA SER A 370 -17.17 -7.11 -28.62
C SER A 370 -16.57 -6.63 -27.29
N ILE A 371 -15.51 -7.27 -26.84
CA ILE A 371 -14.80 -6.94 -25.58
C ILE A 371 -13.37 -6.53 -25.92
N LYS A 372 -12.97 -5.32 -25.52
CA LYS A 372 -11.62 -4.79 -25.78
C LYS A 372 -11.07 -4.09 -24.54
N ARG A 373 -9.81 -4.34 -24.20
CA ARG A 373 -9.08 -3.70 -23.08
C ARG A 373 -9.88 -3.74 -21.78
N SER A 374 -10.55 -4.85 -21.50
CA SER A 374 -11.51 -4.96 -20.40
C SER A 374 -11.27 -6.20 -19.58
N THR A 375 -11.55 -6.10 -18.27
CA THR A 375 -11.52 -7.23 -17.35
C THR A 375 -12.94 -7.65 -17.03
N ILE A 376 -13.25 -8.93 -17.24
CA ILE A 376 -14.55 -9.52 -16.93
C ILE A 376 -14.36 -10.50 -15.78
N GLY A 377 -15.04 -10.27 -14.66
CA GLY A 377 -14.99 -11.09 -13.45
C GLY A 377 -15.71 -12.42 -13.61
N ALA A 378 -15.46 -13.33 -12.68
CA ALA A 378 -16.02 -14.68 -12.71
C ALA A 378 -17.56 -14.69 -12.66
N SER A 379 -18.19 -15.73 -13.25
CA SER A 379 -19.64 -15.95 -13.26
C SER A 379 -20.45 -14.79 -13.85
N THR A 380 -19.86 -14.01 -14.74
CA THR A 380 -20.50 -12.89 -15.43
C THR A 380 -21.20 -13.38 -16.69
N THR A 381 -22.43 -12.90 -16.90
CA THR A 381 -23.24 -13.22 -18.09
C THR A 381 -23.36 -12.00 -18.98
N VAL A 382 -22.88 -12.09 -20.22
CA VAL A 382 -22.97 -11.04 -21.23
C VAL A 382 -23.85 -11.55 -22.37
N LYS A 383 -24.99 -10.89 -22.57
CA LYS A 383 -25.95 -11.24 -23.64
C LYS A 383 -25.52 -10.70 -25.01
N GLU A 384 -26.35 -10.87 -26.00
CA GLU A 384 -26.04 -10.58 -27.41
C GLU A 384 -25.82 -9.07 -27.68
N LYS A 385 -25.06 -8.76 -28.72
CA LYS A 385 -24.83 -7.41 -29.27
C LYS A 385 -24.28 -6.40 -28.25
N VAL A 386 -23.54 -6.87 -27.23
CA VAL A 386 -22.95 -6.02 -26.20
C VAL A 386 -21.58 -5.56 -26.66
N LYS A 387 -21.26 -4.29 -26.37
CA LYS A 387 -19.93 -3.72 -26.58
C LYS A 387 -19.33 -3.26 -25.27
N ILE A 388 -18.17 -3.79 -24.90
CA ILE A 388 -17.43 -3.44 -23.69
C ILE A 388 -16.05 -2.98 -24.09
N THR A 389 -15.67 -1.77 -23.68
CA THR A 389 -14.37 -1.18 -24.03
C THR A 389 -13.77 -0.49 -22.82
N ASN A 390 -12.51 -0.79 -22.51
CA ASN A 390 -11.73 -0.17 -21.44
C ASN A 390 -12.47 -0.16 -20.09
N SER A 391 -13.14 -1.27 -19.75
CA SER A 391 -14.04 -1.34 -18.60
C SER A 391 -13.68 -2.52 -17.68
N ILE A 392 -14.04 -2.37 -16.42
CA ILE A 392 -13.85 -3.41 -15.40
C ILE A 392 -15.22 -3.87 -14.96
N ILE A 393 -15.52 -5.12 -15.21
CA ILE A 393 -16.73 -5.80 -14.78
C ILE A 393 -16.33 -6.80 -13.72
N MET A 394 -16.86 -6.65 -12.51
CA MET A 394 -16.57 -7.56 -11.40
C MET A 394 -17.42 -8.85 -11.49
N ASN A 395 -17.38 -9.66 -10.45
CA ASN A 395 -17.98 -10.99 -10.43
C ASN A 395 -19.53 -10.94 -10.42
N GLY A 396 -20.15 -11.92 -11.07
CA GLY A 396 -21.60 -12.15 -11.01
C GLY A 396 -22.46 -11.08 -11.70
N VAL A 397 -21.89 -10.24 -12.54
CA VAL A 397 -22.61 -9.18 -13.25
C VAL A 397 -23.41 -9.78 -14.40
N THR A 398 -24.63 -9.27 -14.60
CA THR A 398 -25.47 -9.61 -15.75
C THR A 398 -25.61 -8.39 -16.65
N ILE A 399 -25.19 -8.52 -17.92
CA ILE A 399 -25.31 -7.47 -18.92
C ILE A 399 -26.30 -7.92 -19.99
N GLU A 400 -27.42 -7.19 -20.10
CA GLU A 400 -28.47 -7.49 -21.02
C GLU A 400 -28.12 -7.13 -22.50
N GLU A 401 -28.98 -7.50 -23.43
CA GLU A 401 -28.77 -7.33 -24.86
C GLU A 401 -28.58 -5.86 -25.27
N GLY A 402 -27.66 -5.61 -26.20
CA GLY A 402 -27.49 -4.31 -26.88
C GLY A 402 -26.80 -3.22 -26.05
N CYS A 403 -26.23 -3.55 -24.90
CA CYS A 403 -25.56 -2.58 -24.06
C CYS A 403 -24.22 -2.09 -24.65
N ASN A 404 -23.89 -0.82 -24.40
CA ASN A 404 -22.60 -0.23 -24.70
C ASN A 404 -21.95 0.30 -23.41
N ILE A 405 -20.80 -0.28 -23.04
CA ILE A 405 -20.10 0.05 -21.78
C ILE A 405 -18.69 0.49 -22.12
N GLN A 406 -18.34 1.72 -21.76
CA GLN A 406 -17.04 2.31 -22.05
C GLN A 406 -16.43 2.96 -20.82
N GLY A 407 -15.16 2.65 -20.51
CA GLY A 407 -14.39 3.28 -19.44
C GLY A 407 -15.03 3.18 -18.06
N SER A 408 -15.90 2.20 -17.83
CA SER A 408 -16.75 2.10 -16.64
C SER A 408 -16.29 0.99 -15.72
N VAL A 409 -16.58 1.13 -14.42
CA VAL A 409 -16.39 0.09 -13.42
C VAL A 409 -17.75 -0.37 -12.91
N ILE A 410 -18.03 -1.66 -13.04
CA ILE A 410 -19.28 -2.29 -12.62
C ILE A 410 -18.96 -3.30 -11.53
N CYS A 411 -19.45 -3.03 -10.31
CA CYS A 411 -19.19 -3.86 -9.14
C CYS A 411 -20.02 -5.14 -9.12
N ASN A 412 -19.71 -6.00 -8.14
CA ASN A 412 -20.26 -7.36 -8.03
C ASN A 412 -21.81 -7.41 -8.06
N ASN A 413 -22.34 -8.46 -8.71
CA ASN A 413 -23.76 -8.80 -8.71
C ASN A 413 -24.71 -7.71 -9.26
N SER A 414 -24.20 -6.78 -10.06
CA SER A 414 -25.00 -5.72 -10.68
C SER A 414 -25.69 -6.21 -11.95
N VAL A 415 -26.82 -5.62 -12.30
CA VAL A 415 -27.59 -5.94 -13.50
C VAL A 415 -27.72 -4.71 -14.39
N ILE A 416 -27.22 -4.81 -15.62
CA ILE A 416 -27.31 -3.74 -16.61
C ILE A 416 -28.46 -4.05 -17.56
N GLY A 417 -29.48 -3.18 -17.57
CA GLY A 417 -30.68 -3.32 -18.37
C GLY A 417 -30.41 -3.23 -19.88
N ARG A 418 -31.33 -3.78 -20.67
CA ARG A 418 -31.26 -3.85 -22.14
C ARG A 418 -30.98 -2.47 -22.75
N GLY A 419 -30.07 -2.40 -23.72
CA GLY A 419 -29.81 -1.19 -24.50
C GLY A 419 -29.14 -0.04 -23.72
N ALA A 420 -28.69 -0.25 -22.48
CA ALA A 420 -28.04 0.78 -21.67
C ALA A 420 -26.72 1.22 -22.28
N ASP A 421 -26.44 2.55 -22.28
CA ASP A 421 -25.19 3.19 -22.70
C ASP A 421 -24.49 3.83 -21.48
N LEU A 422 -23.41 3.22 -21.02
CA LEU A 422 -22.65 3.64 -19.84
C LEU A 422 -21.26 4.11 -20.25
N LYS A 423 -20.95 5.38 -19.98
CA LYS A 423 -19.65 5.97 -20.30
C LYS A 423 -19.00 6.54 -19.03
N TYR A 424 -17.85 6.00 -18.66
CA TYR A 424 -17.07 6.45 -17.49
C TYR A 424 -17.88 6.47 -16.18
N CYS A 425 -18.76 5.48 -16.03
CA CYS A 425 -19.62 5.34 -14.85
C CYS A 425 -19.02 4.36 -13.84
N LEU A 426 -19.33 4.60 -12.57
CA LEU A 426 -19.11 3.67 -11.49
C LEU A 426 -20.46 3.13 -11.01
N VAL A 427 -20.67 1.83 -11.15
CA VAL A 427 -21.89 1.16 -10.69
C VAL A 427 -21.58 0.33 -9.48
N GLY A 428 -22.18 0.65 -8.33
CA GLY A 428 -22.00 -0.06 -7.06
C GLY A 428 -22.51 -1.49 -7.09
N SER A 429 -22.11 -2.30 -6.12
CA SER A 429 -22.50 -3.70 -6.02
C SER A 429 -24.01 -3.88 -5.86
N GLY A 430 -24.57 -4.87 -6.56
CA GLY A 430 -25.98 -5.21 -6.48
C GLY A 430 -26.94 -4.19 -7.13
N GLN A 431 -26.43 -3.17 -7.80
CA GLN A 431 -27.25 -2.14 -8.44
C GLN A 431 -27.89 -2.66 -9.73
N ARG A 432 -29.07 -2.13 -10.02
CA ARG A 432 -29.79 -2.42 -11.25
C ARG A 432 -29.94 -1.16 -12.09
N ILE A 433 -29.39 -1.17 -13.29
CA ILE A 433 -29.55 -0.10 -14.27
C ILE A 433 -30.79 -0.41 -15.12
N GLU A 434 -31.62 0.59 -15.33
CA GLU A 434 -32.82 0.48 -16.16
C GLU A 434 -32.49 0.23 -17.64
N ALA A 435 -33.46 -0.31 -18.39
CA ALA A 435 -33.31 -0.46 -19.81
C ALA A 435 -33.21 0.90 -20.51
N GLU A 436 -32.42 0.98 -21.58
CA GLU A 436 -32.21 2.16 -22.41
C GLU A 436 -31.68 3.39 -21.65
N ALA A 437 -31.08 3.16 -20.42
CA ALA A 437 -30.52 4.22 -19.64
C ALA A 437 -29.20 4.73 -20.26
N GLU A 438 -29.11 6.03 -20.49
CA GLU A 438 -27.87 6.70 -20.91
C GLU A 438 -27.24 7.43 -19.73
N ARG A 439 -26.04 7.02 -19.32
CA ARG A 439 -25.31 7.62 -18.19
C ARG A 439 -23.87 7.95 -18.59
N THR A 440 -23.38 9.09 -18.17
CA THR A 440 -22.00 9.52 -18.46
C THR A 440 -21.38 10.18 -17.23
N ASN A 441 -20.21 9.68 -16.81
CA ASN A 441 -19.45 10.15 -15.64
C ASN A 441 -20.31 10.19 -14.36
N ASP A 442 -21.08 9.15 -14.13
CA ASP A 442 -22.01 9.04 -13.03
C ASP A 442 -21.56 7.98 -12.02
N VAL A 443 -21.87 8.19 -10.72
CA VAL A 443 -21.67 7.21 -9.64
C VAL A 443 -23.06 6.73 -9.22
N ILE A 444 -23.34 5.47 -9.45
CA ILE A 444 -24.64 4.86 -9.19
C ILE A 444 -24.46 3.88 -8.04
N VAL A 445 -24.84 4.32 -6.84
CA VAL A 445 -24.75 3.57 -5.59
C VAL A 445 -26.10 3.55 -4.90
N GLY A 446 -26.30 2.65 -3.95
CA GLY A 446 -27.56 2.56 -3.20
C GLY A 446 -27.81 3.82 -2.34
N SER A 447 -29.08 4.09 -2.05
CA SER A 447 -29.48 5.23 -1.22
C SER A 447 -28.83 5.24 0.16
N ASP A 448 -28.54 4.06 0.69
CA ASP A 448 -27.90 3.89 1.99
C ASP A 448 -26.43 4.37 2.02
N GLN A 449 -25.77 4.35 0.86
CA GLN A 449 -24.39 4.83 0.69
C GLN A 449 -24.28 6.36 0.54
N LEU A 450 -25.35 7.00 0.07
CA LEU A 450 -25.40 8.46 -0.13
C LEU A 450 -25.52 9.25 1.17
N MET A 451 -25.87 8.59 2.28
CA MET A 451 -26.06 9.25 3.59
C MET A 451 -24.77 9.32 4.43
N GLU A 452 -23.69 8.65 4.03
CA GLU A 452 -22.42 8.62 4.78
C GLU A 452 -21.31 9.51 4.17
N ILE A 453 -21.67 10.39 3.20
CA ILE A 453 -20.72 11.32 2.53
C ILE A 453 -20.85 12.73 3.12
#